data_79ff852549be172b5a3afda8849e8a1a
#
_entry.id   79ff852549be172b5a3afda8849e8a1a
#
_cell.length_a   1.000
_cell.length_b   1.000
_cell.length_c   1.000
_cell.angle_alpha   90.00
_cell.angle_beta   90.00
_cell.angle_gamma   90.00
#
_symmetry.space_group_name_H-M   'P 1'
#
loop_
_entity.id
_entity.type
_entity.pdbx_description
1 polymer ?
#
loop_
_entity_poly.entity_id
_entity_poly.type
_entity_poly.pdbx_seq_one_letter_code
_entity_poly.pdbx_strand_id
1 'polypeptide(L)'
;ALAVVTAMLIALAIIAGLLWLLLPQLIDSITNLVAALPGYFNNLQDTVMGLLADQPDLQQQISQFFTEFQDTVIGFLSNIVLPQMGDWVSNLTNGIMGFFTGLLNLVVGFILAIYVLYHKDLYSAQAKKILFACFKSDHANGILRVTRLAHHTFGGFISGQIINAVIVGVICFILMAIFQMPYALLVSVIMTVFNVIPYFGPFIGAIPSALLILMVDPWDCLWFIIMILVLQQIDGTVISPRILGDSI
;
A
#
# COMPACT_ATOMS: atom_id res chain seq x y z
N ALA A 1 27.21 -5.18 -16.38
CA ALA A 1 27.45 -4.44 -15.12
C ALA A 1 26.87 -3.02 -15.20
N LEU A 2 27.27 -2.20 -16.18
CA LEU A 2 26.85 -0.80 -16.26
C LEU A 2 25.31 -0.65 -16.33
N ALA A 3 24.64 -1.42 -17.20
CA ALA A 3 23.19 -1.38 -17.35
C ALA A 3 22.41 -1.77 -16.06
N VAL A 4 22.94 -2.70 -15.27
CA VAL A 4 22.32 -3.07 -13.97
C VAL A 4 22.46 -1.92 -12.98
N VAL A 5 23.64 -1.32 -12.90
CA VAL A 5 23.90 -0.19 -12.01
C VAL A 5 23.03 1.02 -12.36
N THR A 6 22.96 1.37 -13.66
CA THR A 6 22.13 2.50 -14.11
C THR A 6 20.64 2.25 -13.84
N ALA A 7 20.13 1.05 -14.13
CA ALA A 7 18.73 0.71 -13.86
C ALA A 7 18.41 0.78 -12.36
N MET A 8 19.30 0.28 -11.51
CA MET A 8 19.12 0.36 -10.03
C MET A 8 19.19 1.80 -9.51
N LEU A 9 20.09 2.62 -10.04
CA LEU A 9 20.17 4.04 -9.66
C LEU A 9 18.93 4.80 -10.08
N ILE A 10 18.41 4.56 -11.27
CA ILE A 10 17.17 5.16 -11.76
C ILE A 10 16.00 4.73 -10.87
N ALA A 11 15.86 3.43 -10.59
CA ALA A 11 14.80 2.92 -9.71
C ALA A 11 14.88 3.55 -8.31
N LEU A 12 16.08 3.64 -7.74
CA LEU A 12 16.30 4.27 -6.44
C LEU A 12 15.93 5.75 -6.45
N ALA A 13 16.33 6.49 -7.49
CA ALA A 13 16.00 7.90 -7.63
C ALA A 13 14.49 8.14 -7.75
N ILE A 14 13.79 7.28 -8.51
CA ILE A 14 12.32 7.33 -8.62
C ILE A 14 11.67 7.06 -7.27
N ILE A 15 12.08 6.00 -6.56
CA ILE A 15 11.52 5.65 -5.24
C ILE A 15 11.78 6.78 -4.23
N ALA A 16 13.00 7.29 -4.16
CA ALA A 16 13.35 8.39 -3.26
C ALA A 16 12.58 9.67 -3.57
N GLY A 17 12.42 10.01 -4.85
CA GLY A 17 11.63 11.17 -5.28
C GLY A 17 10.14 11.03 -4.95
N LEU A 18 9.57 9.85 -5.16
CA LEU A 18 8.18 9.55 -4.78
C LEU A 18 7.99 9.63 -3.27
N LEU A 19 8.87 9.02 -2.49
CA LEU A 19 8.80 9.08 -1.03
C LEU A 19 8.92 10.52 -0.54
N TRP A 20 9.84 11.32 -1.07
CA TRP A 20 10.00 12.72 -0.67
C TRP A 20 8.77 13.57 -1.00
N LEU A 21 8.10 13.29 -2.13
CA LEU A 21 6.90 14.01 -2.54
C LEU A 21 5.67 13.58 -1.72
N LEU A 22 5.50 12.28 -1.51
CA LEU A 22 4.26 11.71 -0.93
C LEU A 22 4.28 11.74 0.61
N LEU A 23 5.44 11.51 1.24
CA LEU A 23 5.51 11.35 2.69
C LEU A 23 5.04 12.60 3.46
N PRO A 24 5.50 13.83 3.15
CA PRO A 24 5.00 15.03 3.83
C PRO A 24 3.49 15.20 3.68
N GLN A 25 2.96 15.00 2.47
CA GLN A 25 1.53 15.16 2.20
C GLN A 25 0.67 14.11 2.92
N LEU A 26 1.18 12.88 3.06
CA LEU A 26 0.52 11.84 3.84
C LEU A 26 0.48 12.18 5.33
N ILE A 27 1.59 12.69 5.88
CA ILE A 27 1.66 13.12 7.28
C ILE A 27 0.69 14.25 7.53
N ASP A 28 0.68 15.26 6.68
CA ASP A 28 -0.27 16.38 6.78
C ASP A 28 -1.71 15.89 6.70
N SER A 29 -2.00 14.98 5.77
CA SER A 29 -3.35 14.40 5.62
C SER A 29 -3.78 13.62 6.86
N ILE A 30 -2.89 12.80 7.44
CA ILE A 30 -3.18 12.02 8.66
C ILE A 30 -3.30 12.95 9.86
N THR A 31 -2.44 13.95 10.00
CA THR A 31 -2.49 14.92 11.10
C THR A 31 -3.80 15.71 11.07
N ASN A 32 -4.18 16.21 9.89
CA ASN A 32 -5.44 16.92 9.70
C ASN A 32 -6.65 16.01 9.98
N LEU A 33 -6.59 14.74 9.56
CA LEU A 33 -7.61 13.76 9.85
C LEU A 33 -7.75 13.55 11.37
N VAL A 34 -6.66 13.29 12.09
CA VAL A 34 -6.69 13.07 13.55
C VAL A 34 -7.26 14.28 14.26
N ALA A 35 -6.91 15.49 13.85
CA ALA A 35 -7.45 16.73 14.43
C ALA A 35 -8.95 16.92 14.16
N ALA A 36 -9.44 16.49 13.01
CA ALA A 36 -10.84 16.64 12.59
C ALA A 36 -11.75 15.48 13.06
N LEU A 37 -11.18 14.32 13.38
CA LEU A 37 -11.92 13.11 13.76
C LEU A 37 -12.94 13.35 14.90
N PRO A 38 -12.61 14.01 16.01
CA PRO A 38 -13.60 14.25 17.08
C PRO A 38 -14.86 14.97 16.56
N GLY A 39 -14.68 15.98 15.72
CA GLY A 39 -15.79 16.71 15.10
C GLY A 39 -16.65 15.83 14.18
N TYR A 40 -16.02 14.99 13.40
CA TYR A 40 -16.72 14.06 12.51
C TYR A 40 -17.51 13.01 13.28
N PHE A 41 -16.93 12.44 14.34
CA PHE A 41 -17.64 11.48 15.20
C PHE A 41 -18.84 12.13 15.86
N ASN A 42 -18.72 13.35 16.40
CA ASN A 42 -19.84 14.07 17.00
C ASN A 42 -20.96 14.32 15.97
N ASN A 43 -20.63 14.76 14.76
CA ASN A 43 -21.63 15.00 13.71
C ASN A 43 -22.36 13.71 13.29
N LEU A 44 -21.63 12.60 13.17
CA LEU A 44 -22.25 11.30 12.88
C LEU A 44 -23.13 10.83 14.02
N GLN A 45 -22.64 10.95 15.25
CA GLN A 45 -23.42 10.61 16.45
C GLN A 45 -24.71 11.43 16.52
N ASP A 46 -24.66 12.75 16.33
CA ASP A 46 -25.83 13.62 16.35
C ASP A 46 -26.82 13.23 15.23
N THR A 47 -26.34 12.91 14.04
CA THR A 47 -27.18 12.46 12.92
C THR A 47 -27.88 11.14 13.25
N VAL A 48 -27.15 10.15 13.79
CA VAL A 48 -27.70 8.84 14.15
C VAL A 48 -28.65 8.96 15.33
N MET A 49 -28.32 9.79 16.34
CA MET A 49 -29.20 10.05 17.49
C MET A 49 -30.51 10.72 17.08
N GLY A 50 -30.44 11.63 16.08
CA GLY A 50 -31.65 12.26 15.52
C GLY A 50 -32.58 11.25 14.84
N LEU A 51 -32.03 10.22 14.18
CA LEU A 51 -32.82 9.14 13.56
C LEU A 51 -33.43 8.16 14.57
N LEU A 52 -32.85 8.08 15.78
CA LEU A 52 -33.24 7.16 16.84
C LEU A 52 -33.98 7.90 17.99
N ALA A 53 -34.54 9.05 17.72
CA ALA A 53 -35.23 9.89 18.74
C ALA A 53 -36.30 9.13 19.53
N ASP A 54 -36.95 8.13 18.92
CA ASP A 54 -38.03 7.34 19.48
C ASP A 54 -37.55 6.10 20.29
N GLN A 55 -36.22 5.83 20.36
CA GLN A 55 -35.69 4.59 20.96
C GLN A 55 -34.52 4.89 21.94
N PRO A 56 -34.80 5.30 23.20
CA PRO A 56 -33.76 5.73 24.13
C PRO A 56 -32.74 4.65 24.52
N ASP A 57 -33.16 3.39 24.60
CA ASP A 57 -32.26 2.27 24.93
C ASP A 57 -31.20 2.02 23.84
N LEU A 58 -31.58 2.19 22.59
CA LEU A 58 -30.66 2.08 21.46
C LEU A 58 -29.71 3.29 21.39
N GLN A 59 -30.19 4.48 21.70
CA GLN A 59 -29.36 5.68 21.75
C GLN A 59 -28.19 5.52 22.72
N GLN A 60 -28.44 4.95 23.92
CA GLN A 60 -27.39 4.75 24.91
C GLN A 60 -26.33 3.74 24.44
N GLN A 61 -26.74 2.62 23.86
CA GLN A 61 -25.81 1.60 23.35
C GLN A 61 -24.96 2.14 22.18
N ILE A 62 -25.61 2.86 21.27
CA ILE A 62 -24.92 3.46 20.10
C ILE A 62 -23.97 4.56 20.55
N SER A 63 -24.34 5.39 21.54
CA SER A 63 -23.45 6.40 22.09
C SER A 63 -22.19 5.81 22.70
N GLN A 64 -22.31 4.73 23.47
CA GLN A 64 -21.15 4.01 24.01
C GLN A 64 -20.26 3.44 22.90
N PHE A 65 -20.86 2.81 21.90
CA PHE A 65 -20.12 2.27 20.76
C PHE A 65 -19.33 3.36 20.01
N PHE A 66 -19.97 4.52 19.75
CA PHE A 66 -19.29 5.65 19.10
C PHE A 66 -18.11 6.16 19.93
N THR A 67 -18.25 6.28 21.23
CA THR A 67 -17.18 6.73 22.12
C THR A 67 -16.01 5.74 22.13
N GLU A 68 -16.27 4.45 22.34
CA GLU A 68 -15.23 3.42 22.33
C GLU A 68 -14.52 3.31 20.98
N PHE A 69 -15.27 3.40 19.88
CA PHE A 69 -14.72 3.35 18.54
C PHE A 69 -13.87 4.60 18.25
N GLN A 70 -14.35 5.80 18.63
CA GLN A 70 -13.60 7.04 18.51
C GLN A 70 -12.27 6.97 19.26
N ASP A 71 -12.29 6.56 20.53
CA ASP A 71 -11.08 6.44 21.35
C ASP A 71 -10.10 5.42 20.76
N THR A 72 -10.61 4.31 20.25
CA THR A 72 -9.78 3.29 19.59
C THR A 72 -9.11 3.84 18.33
N VAL A 73 -9.87 4.49 17.45
CA VAL A 73 -9.35 5.04 16.18
C VAL A 73 -8.37 6.18 16.43
N ILE A 74 -8.73 7.14 17.28
CA ILE A 74 -7.85 8.26 17.62
C ILE A 74 -6.60 7.74 18.33
N GLY A 75 -6.75 6.82 19.28
CA GLY A 75 -5.63 6.20 19.98
C GLY A 75 -4.69 5.46 19.04
N PHE A 76 -5.20 4.70 18.09
CA PHE A 76 -4.39 4.03 17.06
C PHE A 76 -3.61 5.03 16.20
N LEU A 77 -4.30 6.04 15.68
CA LEU A 77 -3.68 7.03 14.80
C LEU A 77 -2.67 7.92 15.55
N SER A 78 -3.02 8.42 16.74
CA SER A 78 -2.18 9.34 17.50
C SER A 78 -1.00 8.66 18.19
N ASN A 79 -1.17 7.44 18.70
CA ASN A 79 -0.15 6.77 19.50
C ASN A 79 0.72 5.78 18.71
N ILE A 80 0.22 5.29 17.57
CA ILE A 80 0.94 4.29 16.75
C ILE A 80 1.36 4.89 15.42
N VAL A 81 0.42 5.44 14.65
CA VAL A 81 0.70 5.86 13.28
C VAL A 81 1.53 7.15 13.23
N LEU A 82 1.07 8.22 13.88
CA LEU A 82 1.73 9.52 13.86
C LEU A 82 3.16 9.51 14.42
N PRO A 83 3.43 8.89 15.59
CA PRO A 83 4.81 8.83 16.10
C PRO A 83 5.75 8.08 15.16
N GLN A 84 5.33 6.94 14.61
CA GLN A 84 6.16 6.18 13.66
C GLN A 84 6.45 6.98 12.39
N MET A 85 5.46 7.69 11.85
CA MET A 85 5.68 8.56 10.69
C MET A 85 6.57 9.76 11.05
N GLY A 86 6.38 10.36 12.22
CA GLY A 86 7.20 11.44 12.75
C GLY A 86 8.67 11.01 12.93
N ASP A 87 8.89 9.81 13.46
CA ASP A 87 10.22 9.24 13.60
C ASP A 87 10.90 9.01 12.24
N TRP A 88 10.16 8.56 11.25
CA TRP A 88 10.69 8.38 9.89
C TRP A 88 11.12 9.72 9.27
N VAL A 89 10.28 10.77 9.40
CA VAL A 89 10.61 12.11 8.91
C VAL A 89 11.72 12.76 9.72
N SER A 90 11.68 12.64 11.05
CA SER A 90 12.73 13.13 11.94
C SER A 90 14.08 12.46 11.65
N ASN A 91 14.08 11.14 11.42
CA ASN A 91 15.29 10.41 11.02
C ASN A 91 15.79 10.83 9.63
N LEU A 92 14.89 11.20 8.70
CA LEU A 92 15.27 11.75 7.40
C LEU A 92 15.77 13.19 7.48
N THR A 93 15.25 14.03 8.40
CA THR A 93 15.55 15.47 8.48
C THR A 93 16.58 15.83 9.54
N ASN A 94 16.59 15.16 10.71
CA ASN A 94 17.48 15.50 11.84
C ASN A 94 18.74 14.65 11.94
N GLY A 95 18.90 13.69 11.07
CA GLY A 95 19.96 12.70 11.24
C GLY A 95 21.11 12.86 10.27
N ILE A 96 21.98 13.88 10.41
CA ILE A 96 23.30 13.76 9.75
C ILE A 96 23.92 12.39 10.11
N MET A 97 23.88 11.98 11.36
CA MET A 97 24.39 10.67 11.80
C MET A 97 23.46 9.50 11.37
N GLY A 98 22.13 9.62 11.50
CA GLY A 98 21.15 8.64 11.02
C GLY A 98 21.11 8.56 9.50
N PHE A 99 21.27 9.71 8.82
CA PHE A 99 21.41 9.76 7.36
C PHE A 99 22.67 9.02 6.88
N PHE A 100 23.82 9.23 7.52
CA PHE A 100 25.06 8.52 7.17
C PHE A 100 24.94 7.03 7.46
N THR A 101 24.33 6.61 8.57
CA THR A 101 24.11 5.18 8.87
C THR A 101 23.10 4.57 7.90
N GLY A 102 22.00 5.24 7.62
CA GLY A 102 21.01 4.84 6.60
C GLY A 102 21.61 4.78 5.21
N LEU A 103 22.41 5.79 4.82
CA LEU A 103 23.14 5.83 3.55
C LEU A 103 24.16 4.71 3.46
N LEU A 104 24.93 4.42 4.51
CA LEU A 104 25.86 3.30 4.55
C LEU A 104 25.13 1.96 4.39
N ASN A 105 24.04 1.73 5.11
CA ASN A 105 23.22 0.51 4.98
C ASN A 105 22.63 0.38 3.57
N LEU A 106 22.18 1.48 2.99
CA LEU A 106 21.66 1.52 1.62
C LEU A 106 22.78 1.25 0.61
N VAL A 107 23.96 1.86 0.76
CA VAL A 107 25.14 1.62 -0.09
C VAL A 107 25.60 0.17 0.03
N VAL A 108 25.70 -0.37 1.25
CA VAL A 108 26.06 -1.79 1.45
C VAL A 108 25.03 -2.72 0.83
N GLY A 109 23.73 -2.47 1.07
CA GLY A 109 22.64 -3.23 0.45
C GLY A 109 22.66 -3.15 -1.07
N PHE A 110 22.96 -1.95 -1.61
CA PHE A 110 23.08 -1.71 -3.05
C PHE A 110 24.27 -2.45 -3.67
N ILE A 111 25.43 -2.41 -3.00
CA ILE A 111 26.63 -3.15 -3.42
C ILE A 111 26.34 -4.66 -3.42
N LEU A 112 25.72 -5.17 -2.35
CA LEU A 112 25.34 -6.57 -2.24
C LEU A 112 24.34 -6.98 -3.35
N ALA A 113 23.34 -6.14 -3.60
CA ALA A 113 22.35 -6.38 -4.65
C ALA A 113 23.01 -6.43 -6.05
N ILE A 114 23.88 -5.46 -6.33
CA ILE A 114 24.67 -5.47 -7.59
C ILE A 114 25.52 -6.74 -7.68
N TYR A 115 26.22 -7.10 -6.60
CA TYR A 115 27.07 -8.28 -6.55
C TYR A 115 26.28 -9.57 -6.82
N VAL A 116 25.14 -9.74 -6.16
CA VAL A 116 24.25 -10.90 -6.34
C VAL A 116 23.68 -10.94 -7.76
N LEU A 117 23.19 -9.80 -8.27
CA LEU A 117 22.66 -9.71 -9.63
C LEU A 117 23.72 -9.95 -10.71
N TYR A 118 24.93 -9.47 -10.49
CA TYR A 118 26.03 -9.66 -11.41
C TYR A 118 26.47 -11.14 -11.47
N HIS A 119 26.47 -11.83 -10.31
CA HIS A 119 26.88 -13.23 -10.18
C HIS A 119 25.69 -14.21 -10.19
N LYS A 120 24.49 -13.79 -10.58
CA LYS A 120 23.28 -14.63 -10.56
C LYS A 120 23.45 -15.97 -11.28
N ASP A 121 24.20 -15.98 -12.41
CA ASP A 121 24.43 -17.18 -13.19
C ASP A 121 25.39 -18.15 -12.47
N LEU A 122 26.40 -17.62 -11.77
CA LEU A 122 27.32 -18.39 -10.94
C LEU A 122 26.56 -19.05 -9.78
N TYR A 123 25.76 -18.28 -9.04
CA TYR A 123 24.96 -18.83 -7.92
C TYR A 123 23.94 -19.86 -8.40
N SER A 124 23.29 -19.61 -9.54
CA SER A 124 22.39 -20.58 -10.16
C SER A 124 23.12 -21.86 -10.54
N ALA A 125 24.33 -21.77 -11.09
CA ALA A 125 25.14 -22.93 -11.44
C ALA A 125 25.60 -23.72 -10.20
N GLN A 126 26.00 -23.04 -9.12
CA GLN A 126 26.35 -23.66 -7.84
C GLN A 126 25.15 -24.37 -7.22
N ALA A 127 23.99 -23.73 -7.16
CA ALA A 127 22.76 -24.34 -6.67
C ALA A 127 22.38 -25.61 -7.44
N LYS A 128 22.51 -25.59 -8.78
CA LYS A 128 22.31 -26.77 -9.61
C LYS A 128 23.31 -27.89 -9.28
N LYS A 129 24.60 -27.57 -9.09
CA LYS A 129 25.62 -28.57 -8.73
C LYS A 129 25.29 -29.25 -7.41
N ILE A 130 24.88 -28.47 -6.38
CA ILE A 130 24.46 -29.01 -5.08
C ILE A 130 23.24 -29.93 -5.27
N LEU A 131 22.25 -29.51 -6.07
CA LEU A 131 21.04 -30.28 -6.32
C LEU A 131 21.36 -31.64 -6.95
N PHE A 132 22.23 -31.68 -7.99
CA PHE A 132 22.65 -32.94 -8.63
C PHE A 132 23.58 -33.79 -7.76
N ALA A 133 24.26 -33.19 -6.77
CA ALA A 133 25.05 -33.95 -5.80
C ALA A 133 24.18 -34.64 -4.73
N CYS A 134 23.05 -34.01 -4.35
CA CYS A 134 22.16 -34.52 -3.32
C CYS A 134 21.06 -35.45 -3.86
N PHE A 135 20.65 -35.30 -5.12
CA PHE A 135 19.51 -36.03 -5.68
C PHE A 135 19.89 -36.77 -6.95
N LYS A 136 19.19 -37.88 -7.22
CA LYS A 136 19.31 -38.58 -8.52
C LYS A 136 18.87 -37.66 -9.66
N SER A 137 19.50 -37.85 -10.83
CA SER A 137 19.33 -36.99 -12.02
C SER A 137 17.85 -36.69 -12.38
N ASP A 138 16.98 -37.71 -12.30
CA ASP A 138 15.57 -37.55 -12.64
C ASP A 138 14.83 -36.64 -11.66
N HIS A 139 15.08 -36.81 -10.36
CA HIS A 139 14.50 -35.97 -9.31
C HIS A 139 15.05 -34.53 -9.38
N ALA A 140 16.35 -34.37 -9.60
CA ALA A 140 16.99 -33.06 -9.75
C ALA A 140 16.40 -32.28 -10.94
N ASN A 141 16.20 -32.94 -12.08
CA ASN A 141 15.58 -32.32 -13.26
C ASN A 141 14.11 -31.96 -13.01
N GLY A 142 13.36 -32.78 -12.27
CA GLY A 142 12.00 -32.50 -11.84
C GLY A 142 11.92 -31.21 -10.97
N ILE A 143 12.78 -31.12 -9.98
CA ILE A 143 12.87 -29.93 -9.10
C ILE A 143 13.24 -28.68 -9.91
N LEU A 144 14.21 -28.77 -10.81
CA LEU A 144 14.60 -27.63 -11.66
C LEU A 144 13.47 -27.17 -12.58
N ARG A 145 12.67 -28.10 -13.10
CA ARG A 145 11.50 -27.77 -13.92
C ARG A 145 10.45 -27.00 -13.10
N VAL A 146 10.11 -27.51 -11.93
CA VAL A 146 9.15 -26.87 -11.01
C VAL A 146 9.66 -25.52 -10.56
N THR A 147 10.93 -25.39 -10.16
CA THR A 147 11.53 -24.12 -9.73
C THR A 147 11.51 -23.08 -10.86
N ARG A 148 11.80 -23.49 -12.09
CA ARG A 148 11.77 -22.58 -13.25
C ARG A 148 10.34 -22.13 -13.57
N LEU A 149 9.39 -23.06 -13.52
CA LEU A 149 7.98 -22.73 -13.72
C LEU A 149 7.49 -21.77 -12.60
N ALA A 150 7.78 -22.10 -11.35
CA ALA A 150 7.44 -21.24 -10.21
C ALA A 150 8.06 -19.84 -10.34
N HIS A 151 9.35 -19.76 -10.66
CA HIS A 151 10.02 -18.46 -10.85
C HIS A 151 9.36 -17.62 -11.94
N HIS A 152 9.03 -18.22 -13.07
CA HIS A 152 8.40 -17.51 -14.18
C HIS A 152 6.98 -17.04 -13.80
N THR A 153 6.16 -17.96 -13.28
CA THR A 153 4.78 -17.66 -12.93
C THR A 153 4.67 -16.67 -11.77
N PHE A 154 5.34 -16.95 -10.64
CA PHE A 154 5.26 -16.06 -9.47
C PHE A 154 5.96 -14.71 -9.69
N GLY A 155 7.12 -14.72 -10.35
CA GLY A 155 7.85 -13.49 -10.66
C GLY A 155 7.05 -12.55 -11.56
N GLY A 156 6.48 -13.09 -12.63
CA GLY A 156 5.62 -12.34 -13.54
C GLY A 156 4.36 -11.82 -12.84
N PHE A 157 3.68 -12.71 -12.09
CA PHE A 157 2.47 -12.36 -11.35
C PHE A 157 2.71 -11.25 -10.31
N ILE A 158 3.72 -11.39 -9.45
CA ILE A 158 4.01 -10.37 -8.42
C ILE A 158 4.39 -9.04 -9.05
N SER A 159 5.24 -9.06 -10.08
CA SER A 159 5.64 -7.83 -10.77
C SER A 159 4.45 -7.16 -11.45
N GLY A 160 3.61 -7.94 -12.13
CA GLY A 160 2.39 -7.46 -12.75
C GLY A 160 1.41 -6.87 -11.73
N GLN A 161 1.25 -7.54 -10.58
CA GLN A 161 0.36 -7.08 -9.52
C GLN A 161 0.81 -5.77 -8.89
N ILE A 162 2.12 -5.58 -8.68
CA ILE A 162 2.65 -4.29 -8.19
C ILE A 162 2.40 -3.17 -9.20
N ILE A 163 2.65 -3.42 -10.48
CA ILE A 163 2.39 -2.44 -11.54
C ILE A 163 0.89 -2.12 -11.59
N ASN A 164 0.03 -3.14 -11.54
CA ASN A 164 -1.41 -2.97 -11.52
C ASN A 164 -1.86 -2.11 -10.34
N ALA A 165 -1.38 -2.40 -9.13
CA ALA A 165 -1.71 -1.65 -7.93
C ALA A 165 -1.35 -0.16 -8.04
N VAL A 166 -0.17 0.14 -8.60
CA VAL A 166 0.26 1.53 -8.84
C VAL A 166 -0.64 2.22 -9.86
N ILE A 167 -0.98 1.56 -10.96
CA ILE A 167 -1.86 2.13 -12.00
C ILE A 167 -3.25 2.43 -11.42
N VAL A 168 -3.84 1.47 -10.72
CA VAL A 168 -5.16 1.64 -10.07
C VAL A 168 -5.12 2.77 -9.04
N GLY A 169 -4.06 2.86 -8.24
CA GLY A 169 -3.87 3.93 -7.28
C GLY A 169 -3.76 5.32 -7.92
N VAL A 170 -3.00 5.44 -9.01
CA VAL A 170 -2.88 6.70 -9.76
C VAL A 170 -4.24 7.09 -10.37
N ILE A 171 -4.97 6.15 -10.97
CA ILE A 171 -6.31 6.42 -11.51
C ILE A 171 -7.26 6.83 -10.37
N CYS A 172 -7.23 6.14 -9.25
CA CYS A 172 -8.02 6.49 -8.07
C CYS A 172 -7.73 7.92 -7.62
N PHE A 173 -6.46 8.29 -7.49
CA PHE A 173 -6.04 9.65 -7.13
C PHE A 173 -6.58 10.71 -8.10
N ILE A 174 -6.42 10.48 -9.41
CA ILE A 174 -6.88 11.40 -10.46
C ILE A 174 -8.40 11.58 -10.38
N LEU A 175 -9.15 10.48 -10.26
CA LEU A 175 -10.60 10.52 -10.15
C LEU A 175 -11.05 11.28 -8.90
N MET A 176 -10.48 10.96 -7.74
CA MET A 176 -10.79 11.66 -6.49
C MET A 176 -10.44 13.15 -6.56
N ALA A 177 -9.33 13.51 -7.20
CA ALA A 177 -8.93 14.91 -7.40
C ALA A 177 -9.89 15.66 -8.34
N ILE A 178 -10.36 15.02 -9.42
CA ILE A 178 -11.36 15.60 -10.34
C ILE A 178 -12.69 15.84 -9.62
N PHE A 179 -13.13 14.89 -8.80
CA PHE A 179 -14.37 15.01 -8.03
C PHE A 179 -14.21 15.83 -6.74
N GLN A 180 -13.01 16.37 -6.48
CA GLN A 180 -12.67 17.17 -5.29
C GLN A 180 -12.99 16.46 -3.96
N MET A 181 -12.87 15.14 -3.96
CA MET A 181 -13.15 14.33 -2.77
C MET A 181 -12.09 14.55 -1.68
N PRO A 182 -12.49 14.49 -0.40
CA PRO A 182 -11.56 14.69 0.71
C PRO A 182 -10.52 13.57 0.77
N TYR A 183 -9.34 13.92 1.29
CA TYR A 183 -8.22 12.98 1.51
C TYR A 183 -7.79 12.16 0.27
N ALA A 184 -7.92 12.73 -0.94
CA ALA A 184 -7.66 12.03 -2.20
C ALA A 184 -6.30 11.30 -2.22
N LEU A 185 -5.22 11.94 -1.75
CA LEU A 185 -3.90 11.32 -1.71
C LEU A 185 -3.84 10.17 -0.70
N LEU A 186 -4.33 10.37 0.52
CA LEU A 186 -4.32 9.35 1.56
C LEU A 186 -5.10 8.11 1.13
N VAL A 187 -6.32 8.31 0.62
CA VAL A 187 -7.18 7.22 0.15
C VAL A 187 -6.55 6.48 -1.03
N SER A 188 -6.00 7.20 -2.00
CA SER A 188 -5.36 6.54 -3.15
C SER A 188 -4.11 5.76 -2.77
N VAL A 189 -3.34 6.21 -1.79
CA VAL A 189 -2.20 5.44 -1.26
C VAL A 189 -2.69 4.20 -0.51
N ILE A 190 -3.71 4.31 0.33
CA ILE A 190 -4.35 3.16 0.98
C ILE A 190 -4.81 2.14 -0.09
N MET A 191 -5.54 2.60 -1.10
CA MET A 191 -5.98 1.74 -2.20
C MET A 191 -4.81 1.09 -2.93
N THR A 192 -3.74 1.81 -3.22
CA THR A 192 -2.55 1.28 -3.87
C THR A 192 -1.90 0.16 -3.05
N VAL A 193 -1.67 0.42 -1.76
CA VAL A 193 -1.00 -0.54 -0.87
C VAL A 193 -1.81 -1.82 -0.72
N PHE A 194 -3.10 -1.72 -0.47
CA PHE A 194 -3.95 -2.91 -0.32
C PHE A 194 -4.21 -3.61 -1.65
N ASN A 195 -4.27 -2.90 -2.77
CA ASN A 195 -4.48 -3.50 -4.09
C ASN A 195 -3.34 -4.43 -4.55
N VAL A 196 -2.20 -4.44 -3.85
CA VAL A 196 -1.15 -5.47 -4.04
C VAL A 196 -1.68 -6.87 -3.70
N ILE A 197 -2.68 -6.99 -2.83
CA ILE A 197 -3.32 -8.26 -2.49
C ILE A 197 -4.45 -8.53 -3.49
N PRO A 198 -4.31 -9.56 -4.35
CA PRO A 198 -5.34 -9.85 -5.36
C PRO A 198 -6.70 -10.15 -4.74
N TYR A 199 -7.76 -9.70 -5.37
CA TYR A 199 -9.17 -9.87 -5.01
C TYR A 199 -9.58 -9.22 -3.68
N PHE A 200 -8.83 -9.40 -2.60
CA PHE A 200 -9.18 -8.89 -1.27
C PHE A 200 -8.72 -7.43 -1.07
N GLY A 201 -7.63 -7.05 -1.73
CA GLY A 201 -7.03 -5.74 -1.57
C GLY A 201 -7.99 -4.57 -1.78
N PRO A 202 -8.74 -4.55 -2.88
CA PRO A 202 -9.71 -3.49 -3.13
C PRO A 202 -10.76 -3.32 -2.02
N PHE A 203 -11.25 -4.42 -1.45
CA PHE A 203 -12.23 -4.37 -0.35
C PHE A 203 -11.59 -3.89 0.96
N ILE A 204 -10.40 -4.44 1.29
CA ILE A 204 -9.67 -4.06 2.51
C ILE A 204 -9.28 -2.58 2.46
N GLY A 205 -8.93 -2.05 1.28
CA GLY A 205 -8.62 -0.64 1.10
C GLY A 205 -9.86 0.26 1.04
N ALA A 206 -10.93 -0.20 0.38
CA ALA A 206 -12.14 0.59 0.21
C ALA A 206 -12.93 0.81 1.51
N ILE A 207 -12.99 -0.19 2.40
CA ILE A 207 -13.75 -0.08 3.65
C ILE A 207 -13.23 1.05 4.54
N PRO A 208 -11.95 1.10 4.95
CA PRO A 208 -11.45 2.21 5.76
C PRO A 208 -11.51 3.55 5.02
N SER A 209 -11.29 3.56 3.70
CA SER A 209 -11.39 4.75 2.88
C SER A 209 -12.81 5.30 2.84
N ALA A 210 -13.81 4.44 2.64
CA ALA A 210 -15.23 4.83 2.68
C ALA A 210 -15.63 5.37 4.06
N LEU A 211 -15.17 4.74 5.15
CA LEU A 211 -15.42 5.25 6.50
C LEU A 211 -14.82 6.64 6.71
N LEU A 212 -13.58 6.87 6.24
CA LEU A 212 -12.96 8.19 6.33
C LEU A 212 -13.75 9.26 5.59
N ILE A 213 -14.20 8.96 4.38
CA ILE A 213 -14.97 9.91 3.57
C ILE A 213 -16.37 10.11 4.15
N LEU A 214 -17.02 9.03 4.64
CA LEU A 214 -18.33 9.09 5.29
C LEU A 214 -18.36 10.05 6.47
N MET A 215 -17.27 10.10 7.23
CA MET A 215 -17.14 10.99 8.39
C MET A 215 -17.09 12.47 7.98
N VAL A 216 -16.62 12.77 6.77
CA VAL A 216 -16.55 14.13 6.23
C VAL A 216 -17.87 14.53 5.58
N ASP A 217 -18.33 13.75 4.60
CA ASP A 217 -19.57 13.97 3.86
C ASP A 217 -20.16 12.64 3.39
N PRO A 218 -21.41 12.31 3.80
CA PRO A 218 -22.10 11.11 3.37
C PRO A 218 -22.33 11.02 1.84
N TRP A 219 -22.52 12.18 1.18
CA TRP A 219 -22.71 12.21 -0.29
C TRP A 219 -21.41 11.89 -1.03
N ASP A 220 -20.29 12.43 -0.57
CA ASP A 220 -18.97 12.09 -1.10
C ASP A 220 -18.65 10.60 -0.90
N CYS A 221 -19.06 10.03 0.21
CA CYS A 221 -18.91 8.59 0.46
C CYS A 221 -19.72 7.76 -0.55
N LEU A 222 -20.96 8.13 -0.85
CA LEU A 222 -21.77 7.44 -1.85
C LEU A 222 -21.10 7.50 -3.24
N TRP A 223 -20.64 8.69 -3.65
CA TRP A 223 -19.91 8.85 -4.91
C TRP A 223 -18.60 8.09 -4.94
N PHE A 224 -17.86 8.05 -3.83
CA PHE A 224 -16.66 7.24 -3.72
C PHE A 224 -16.94 5.75 -3.90
N ILE A 225 -17.99 5.21 -3.25
CA ILE A 225 -18.37 3.80 -3.41
C ILE A 225 -18.69 3.49 -4.86
N ILE A 226 -19.50 4.32 -5.51
CA ILE A 226 -19.83 4.14 -6.94
C ILE A 226 -18.57 4.18 -7.80
N MET A 227 -17.72 5.20 -7.59
CA MET A 227 -16.46 5.38 -8.31
C MET A 227 -15.55 4.17 -8.16
N ILE A 228 -15.37 3.68 -6.92
CA ILE A 228 -14.46 2.55 -6.67
C ILE A 228 -15.00 1.25 -7.26
N LEU A 229 -16.32 1.01 -7.22
CA LEU A 229 -16.94 -0.15 -7.87
C LEU A 229 -16.72 -0.12 -9.40
N VAL A 230 -16.89 1.02 -10.03
CA VAL A 230 -16.62 1.20 -11.46
C VAL A 230 -15.13 0.99 -11.77
N LEU A 231 -14.25 1.58 -10.96
CA LEU A 231 -12.81 1.42 -11.11
C LEU A 231 -12.39 -0.05 -10.99
N GLN A 232 -12.92 -0.78 -10.00
CA GLN A 232 -12.64 -2.20 -9.80
C GLN A 232 -13.18 -3.06 -10.94
N GLN A 233 -14.33 -2.68 -11.51
CA GLN A 233 -14.84 -3.36 -12.70
C GLN A 233 -13.93 -3.17 -13.91
N ILE A 234 -13.41 -1.95 -14.11
CA ILE A 234 -12.43 -1.66 -15.17
C ILE A 234 -11.12 -2.38 -14.90
N ASP A 235 -10.65 -2.38 -13.66
CA ASP A 235 -9.44 -3.12 -13.28
C ASP A 235 -9.56 -4.60 -13.62
N GLY A 236 -10.61 -5.27 -13.14
CA GLY A 236 -10.80 -6.70 -13.34
C GLY A 236 -11.05 -7.11 -14.80
N THR A 237 -11.64 -6.23 -15.63
CA THR A 237 -11.98 -6.57 -17.03
C THR A 237 -10.95 -6.08 -18.05
N VAL A 238 -10.23 -5.01 -17.77
CA VAL A 238 -9.36 -4.35 -18.77
C VAL A 238 -7.92 -4.26 -18.30
N ILE A 239 -7.65 -3.75 -17.09
CA ILE A 239 -6.30 -3.41 -16.64
C ILE A 239 -5.57 -4.69 -16.22
N SER A 240 -6.12 -5.43 -15.26
CA SER A 240 -5.54 -6.68 -14.76
C SER A 240 -5.27 -7.72 -15.85
N PRO A 241 -6.21 -8.03 -16.77
CA PRO A 241 -5.92 -9.00 -17.83
C PRO A 241 -4.81 -8.56 -18.79
N ARG A 242 -4.68 -7.26 -19.06
CA ARG A 242 -3.61 -6.75 -19.93
C ARG A 242 -2.24 -6.75 -19.28
N ILE A 243 -2.17 -6.61 -17.95
CA ILE A 243 -0.90 -6.57 -17.22
C ILE A 243 -0.48 -7.98 -16.80
N LEU A 244 -1.43 -8.81 -16.37
CA LEU A 244 -1.17 -10.14 -15.83
C LEU A 244 -1.31 -11.25 -16.89
N GLY A 245 -2.04 -11.00 -17.97
CA GLY A 245 -2.42 -12.03 -18.95
C GLY A 245 -1.26 -12.74 -19.66
N ASP A 246 -0.12 -12.07 -19.84
CA ASP A 246 1.09 -12.67 -20.40
C ASP A 246 1.97 -13.35 -19.33
N SER A 247 1.59 -13.28 -18.05
CA SER A 247 2.39 -13.73 -16.91
C SER A 247 1.86 -15.02 -16.27
N ILE A 248 0.71 -15.50 -16.70
CA ILE A 248 0.04 -16.73 -16.27
C ILE A 248 -0.18 -17.65 -17.47
#